data_0854a402dcd0946b3d3eef2c7f534075
#
_entry.id   0854a402dcd0946b3d3eef2c7f534075
#
_cell.length_a   1.000
_cell.length_b   1.000
_cell.length_c   1.000
_cell.angle_alpha   90.00
_cell.angle_beta   90.00
_cell.angle_gamma   90.00
#
_symmetry.space_group_name_H-M   'P 1'
#
loop_
_entity.id
_entity.type
_entity.pdbx_description
1 polymer ?
#
loop_
_entity_poly.entity_id
_entity_poly.type
_entity_poly.pdbx_seq_one_letter_code
_entity_poly.pdbx_strand_id
1 'polypeptide(L)'
;MSNALARGVLAVVGRSAPKPPDYAALLSALPVPVVLLDKDNRFRFANHAAEQFLGLSLVQLAQHQLGDIVPLDNPIFLLIGTVRESEATISDHDLTLESPRLHKVGITVQGSPLPEEPGAVVLVLQDASAARALDRQLAFRGAARSVTGMAAILAHEVKNPLSGIRGAAQLLESSVAEPDRELTVLIRDEADRIRALVDRMEIFGEKPIERERVNIHRVLEHVRRLAQSGFAAHIRINEVYDPSLPPVHGNRDQLVQVALNLVKNAAESITGAGMTTGEITLITGFQHGVRLAVPGSDQRLHLPLLVAVRDNGPGIPEDLRANLFDPFVSSKPSGSGLGLALVAKIVADHGGLIEVDSRPGRTEFRLHLPVVHDDAESI
;
A
#
# COMPACT_ATOMS: atom_id res chain seq x y z
N MET A 1 29.91 39.53 19.41
CA MET A 1 29.16 40.57 20.17
C MET A 1 27.71 40.20 20.43
N SER A 2 27.17 39.11 19.88
CA SER A 2 25.76 38.70 20.06
C SER A 2 25.44 37.96 21.38
N ASN A 3 26.45 37.38 22.04
CA ASN A 3 26.24 36.56 23.25
C ASN A 3 26.19 37.35 24.58
N ALA A 4 26.59 38.59 24.57
CA ALA A 4 26.61 39.46 25.78
C ALA A 4 25.21 40.07 26.05
N LEU A 5 24.43 40.36 25.01
CA LEU A 5 23.10 40.94 25.12
C LEU A 5 22.06 39.93 25.63
N ALA A 6 22.21 38.65 25.27
CA ALA A 6 21.31 37.58 25.74
C ALA A 6 21.49 37.28 27.25
N ARG A 7 22.74 37.46 27.78
CA ARG A 7 23.01 37.29 29.22
C ARG A 7 22.47 38.43 30.07
N GLY A 8 22.42 39.66 29.52
CA GLY A 8 21.93 40.84 30.25
C GLY A 8 20.41 40.82 30.47
N VAL A 9 19.65 40.29 29.55
CA VAL A 9 18.17 40.22 29.65
C VAL A 9 17.71 39.12 30.61
N LEU A 10 18.45 38.01 30.72
CA LEU A 10 18.11 36.90 31.63
C LEU A 10 18.42 37.21 33.11
N ALA A 11 19.36 38.12 33.39
CA ALA A 11 19.70 38.52 34.77
C ALA A 11 18.61 39.35 35.42
N VAL A 12 17.69 39.98 34.67
CA VAL A 12 16.61 40.83 35.21
C VAL A 12 15.41 40.03 35.66
N VAL A 13 15.26 38.75 35.26
CA VAL A 13 14.07 37.94 35.53
C VAL A 13 14.26 36.92 36.66
N GLY A 14 15.45 36.83 37.27
CA GLY A 14 15.70 35.92 38.43
C GLY A 14 15.49 34.41 38.16
N ARG A 15 15.41 34.00 36.87
CA ARG A 15 15.33 32.58 36.48
C ARG A 15 16.74 32.07 36.18
N SER A 16 17.21 31.06 36.91
CA SER A 16 18.44 30.34 36.58
C SER A 16 18.34 29.86 35.12
N ALA A 17 19.40 30.05 34.33
CA ALA A 17 19.46 29.52 32.97
C ALA A 17 19.08 28.03 33.00
N PRO A 18 18.17 27.60 32.12
CA PRO A 18 17.79 26.18 32.07
C PRO A 18 19.03 25.32 31.82
N LYS A 19 19.17 24.24 32.54
CA LYS A 19 20.26 23.28 32.36
C LYS A 19 20.26 22.88 30.86
N PRO A 20 21.43 22.88 30.18
CA PRO A 20 21.46 22.46 28.78
C PRO A 20 20.83 21.08 28.65
N PRO A 21 19.99 20.87 27.65
CA PRO A 21 19.34 19.57 27.46
C PRO A 21 20.39 18.49 27.21
N ASP A 22 20.10 17.28 27.66
CA ASP A 22 20.89 16.11 27.29
C ASP A 22 20.63 15.82 25.80
N TYR A 23 21.56 16.19 24.94
CA TYR A 23 21.45 16.02 23.50
C TYR A 23 21.39 14.55 23.08
N ALA A 24 22.02 13.63 23.84
CA ALA A 24 21.97 12.21 23.56
C ALA A 24 20.56 11.66 23.86
N ALA A 25 19.94 12.09 24.95
CA ALA A 25 18.57 11.75 25.29
C ALA A 25 17.56 12.33 24.25
N LEU A 26 17.80 13.56 23.78
CA LEU A 26 16.97 14.16 22.74
C LEU A 26 17.05 13.39 21.42
N LEU A 27 18.24 13.06 20.96
CA LEU A 27 18.44 12.26 19.73
C LEU A 27 17.82 10.88 19.85
N SER A 28 17.95 10.25 21.03
CA SER A 28 17.34 8.93 21.29
C SER A 28 15.81 8.97 21.31
N ALA A 29 15.21 10.10 21.71
CA ALA A 29 13.77 10.28 21.74
C ALA A 29 13.14 10.64 20.39
N LEU A 30 13.96 10.94 19.37
CA LEU A 30 13.45 11.26 18.04
C LEU A 30 12.78 10.01 17.44
N PRO A 31 11.53 10.12 16.92
CA PRO A 31 10.82 9.00 16.30
C PRO A 31 11.31 8.69 14.88
N VAL A 32 12.29 9.44 14.40
CA VAL A 32 12.87 9.28 13.06
C VAL A 32 14.21 8.55 13.20
N PRO A 33 14.48 7.50 12.42
CA PRO A 33 15.76 6.82 12.39
C PRO A 33 16.91 7.77 12.05
N VAL A 34 17.87 7.90 12.97
CA VAL A 34 19.08 8.72 12.82
C VAL A 34 20.30 7.85 13.06
N VAL A 35 21.24 7.91 12.11
CA VAL A 35 22.49 7.14 12.15
C VAL A 35 23.65 8.10 11.90
N LEU A 36 24.75 7.93 12.64
CA LEU A 36 26.02 8.60 12.37
C LEU A 36 27.03 7.55 11.85
N LEU A 37 27.58 7.82 10.69
CA LEU A 37 28.68 7.06 10.08
C LEU A 37 29.97 7.85 10.15
N ASP A 38 31.10 7.14 10.43
CA ASP A 38 32.43 7.73 10.30
C ASP A 38 32.89 7.73 8.82
N LYS A 39 34.13 8.21 8.60
CA LYS A 39 34.74 8.26 7.25
C LYS A 39 34.84 6.91 6.55
N ASP A 40 34.88 5.81 7.31
CA ASP A 40 34.99 4.43 6.80
C ASP A 40 33.63 3.73 6.75
N ASN A 41 32.53 4.48 6.82
CA ASN A 41 31.13 4.00 6.85
C ASN A 41 30.81 3.06 8.02
N ARG A 42 31.53 3.19 9.16
CA ARG A 42 31.20 2.45 10.39
C ARG A 42 30.18 3.20 11.20
N PHE A 43 29.28 2.46 11.82
CA PHE A 43 28.26 3.02 12.69
C PHE A 43 28.89 3.53 14.00
N ARG A 44 28.77 4.82 14.27
CA ARG A 44 29.20 5.50 15.51
C ARG A 44 28.03 5.76 16.44
N PHE A 45 26.87 6.00 15.88
CA PHE A 45 25.64 6.25 16.62
C PHE A 45 24.44 5.73 15.83
N ALA A 46 23.43 5.24 16.55
CA ALA A 46 22.09 4.98 16.05
C ALA A 46 21.12 5.26 17.20
N ASN A 47 20.05 6.00 16.93
CA ASN A 47 19.00 6.19 17.92
C ASN A 47 18.07 4.98 17.97
N HIS A 48 17.17 4.92 18.97
CA HIS A 48 16.26 3.79 19.14
C HIS A 48 15.38 3.53 17.89
N ALA A 49 14.94 4.58 17.20
CA ALA A 49 14.19 4.45 15.97
C ALA A 49 15.03 3.78 14.85
N ALA A 50 16.35 4.09 14.76
CA ALA A 50 17.24 3.47 13.81
C ALA A 50 17.53 1.99 14.14
N GLU A 51 17.64 1.64 15.42
CA GLU A 51 17.76 0.25 15.85
C GLU A 51 16.54 -0.59 15.43
N GLN A 52 15.34 -0.05 15.65
CA GLN A 52 14.10 -0.69 15.23
C GLN A 52 13.98 -0.78 13.69
N PHE A 53 14.41 0.26 12.99
CA PHE A 53 14.35 0.34 11.54
C PHE A 53 15.28 -0.67 10.87
N LEU A 54 16.52 -0.78 11.37
CA LEU A 54 17.54 -1.70 10.86
C LEU A 54 17.45 -3.12 11.44
N GLY A 55 16.67 -3.30 12.53
CA GLY A 55 16.53 -4.58 13.21
C GLY A 55 17.80 -5.05 13.96
N LEU A 56 18.71 -4.13 14.28
CA LEU A 56 19.96 -4.37 14.96
C LEU A 56 20.18 -3.35 16.07
N SER A 57 20.67 -3.79 17.24
CA SER A 57 21.05 -2.87 18.32
C SER A 57 22.30 -2.05 17.98
N LEU A 58 22.47 -0.87 18.61
CA LEU A 58 23.67 -0.05 18.42
C LEU A 58 24.96 -0.84 18.69
N VAL A 59 24.96 -1.73 19.68
CA VAL A 59 26.12 -2.58 20.01
C VAL A 59 26.48 -3.52 18.84
N GLN A 60 25.48 -4.04 18.17
CA GLN A 60 25.67 -4.86 16.97
C GLN A 60 26.09 -4.01 15.78
N LEU A 61 25.42 -2.87 15.54
CA LEU A 61 25.74 -1.94 14.46
C LEU A 61 27.19 -1.43 14.54
N ALA A 62 27.68 -1.13 15.74
CA ALA A 62 29.06 -0.66 15.95
C ALA A 62 30.16 -1.68 15.53
N GLN A 63 29.78 -2.96 15.36
CA GLN A 63 30.69 -4.00 14.89
C GLN A 63 30.71 -4.12 13.36
N HIS A 64 29.81 -3.42 12.66
CA HIS A 64 29.60 -3.50 11.23
C HIS A 64 29.92 -2.18 10.51
N GLN A 65 30.22 -2.31 9.23
CA GLN A 65 30.16 -1.20 8.28
C GLN A 65 28.80 -1.20 7.58
N LEU A 66 28.42 -0.07 7.00
CA LEU A 66 27.17 0.01 6.22
C LEU A 66 27.13 -1.03 5.09
N GLY A 67 28.30 -1.36 4.49
CA GLY A 67 28.43 -2.35 3.44
C GLY A 67 28.17 -3.81 3.89
N ASP A 68 28.19 -4.08 5.20
CA ASP A 68 27.82 -5.40 5.75
C ASP A 68 26.30 -5.57 5.84
N ILE A 69 25.55 -4.44 5.83
CA ILE A 69 24.11 -4.41 5.99
C ILE A 69 23.42 -4.15 4.64
N VAL A 70 24.02 -3.32 3.80
CA VAL A 70 23.46 -2.90 2.50
C VAL A 70 24.52 -3.18 1.41
N PRO A 71 24.14 -3.76 0.26
CA PRO A 71 25.06 -4.03 -0.85
C PRO A 71 25.82 -2.77 -1.31
N LEU A 72 27.09 -2.91 -1.68
CA LEU A 72 27.97 -1.80 -2.03
C LEU A 72 27.56 -1.04 -3.31
N ASP A 73 26.76 -1.67 -4.16
CA ASP A 73 26.16 -1.06 -5.36
C ASP A 73 24.90 -0.25 -5.07
N ASN A 74 24.47 -0.18 -3.81
CA ASN A 74 23.29 0.58 -3.42
C ASN A 74 23.54 2.10 -3.56
N PRO A 75 22.57 2.86 -4.11
CA PRO A 75 22.67 4.30 -4.29
C PRO A 75 22.98 5.10 -3.01
N ILE A 76 22.74 4.56 -1.82
CA ILE A 76 23.07 5.20 -0.55
C ILE A 76 24.56 5.53 -0.44
N PHE A 77 25.45 4.72 -1.03
CA PHE A 77 26.89 5.00 -1.02
C PHE A 77 27.27 6.18 -1.90
N LEU A 78 26.56 6.35 -3.03
CA LEU A 78 26.73 7.54 -3.90
C LEU A 78 26.29 8.80 -3.16
N LEU A 79 25.13 8.75 -2.47
CA LEU A 79 24.66 9.86 -1.63
C LEU A 79 25.70 10.24 -0.58
N ILE A 80 26.24 9.27 0.18
CA ILE A 80 27.27 9.50 1.20
C ILE A 80 28.52 10.14 0.60
N GLY A 81 28.99 9.64 -0.55
CA GLY A 81 30.11 10.21 -1.29
C GLY A 81 29.87 11.67 -1.67
N THR A 82 28.71 11.97 -2.24
CA THR A 82 28.35 13.32 -2.65
C THR A 82 28.22 14.28 -1.45
N VAL A 83 27.69 13.83 -0.30
CA VAL A 83 27.64 14.63 0.95
C VAL A 83 29.05 15.00 1.41
N ARG A 84 30.00 14.07 1.35
CA ARG A 84 31.40 14.30 1.75
C ARG A 84 32.12 15.23 0.81
N GLU A 85 31.89 15.13 -0.49
CA GLU A 85 32.52 15.97 -1.51
C GLU A 85 31.97 17.40 -1.52
N SER A 86 30.64 17.53 -1.38
CA SER A 86 29.96 18.83 -1.45
C SER A 86 29.89 19.56 -0.12
N GLU A 87 30.16 18.87 1.01
CA GLU A 87 29.96 19.39 2.37
C GLU A 87 28.53 19.96 2.58
N ALA A 88 27.56 19.46 1.83
CA ALA A 88 26.18 19.94 1.85
C ALA A 88 25.23 18.80 2.25
N THR A 89 24.07 19.18 2.76
CA THR A 89 22.97 18.23 3.00
C THR A 89 22.34 17.81 1.67
N ILE A 90 22.28 16.51 1.44
CA ILE A 90 21.71 15.91 0.24
C ILE A 90 20.57 14.98 0.64
N SER A 91 19.50 15.01 -0.11
CA SER A 91 18.37 14.10 0.06
C SER A 91 18.16 13.28 -1.22
N ASP A 92 18.01 11.99 -1.07
CA ASP A 92 17.62 11.09 -2.13
C ASP A 92 16.31 10.39 -1.76
N HIS A 93 15.46 10.23 -2.75
CA HIS A 93 14.11 9.71 -2.57
C HIS A 93 13.98 8.38 -3.31
N ASP A 94 13.15 7.49 -2.77
CA ASP A 94 12.83 6.20 -3.38
C ASP A 94 13.95 5.16 -3.37
N LEU A 95 14.84 5.27 -2.38
CA LEU A 95 15.90 4.29 -2.16
C LEU A 95 15.30 2.96 -1.64
N THR A 96 15.86 1.87 -2.13
CA THR A 96 15.57 0.54 -1.60
C THR A 96 16.78 0.06 -0.81
N LEU A 97 16.59 -0.24 0.47
CA LEU A 97 17.60 -0.92 1.30
C LEU A 97 17.25 -2.40 1.35
N GLU A 98 18.02 -3.21 0.66
CA GLU A 98 17.79 -4.65 0.55
C GLU A 98 19.01 -5.45 1.04
N SER A 99 18.74 -6.39 1.93
CA SER A 99 19.69 -7.39 2.39
C SER A 99 18.93 -8.64 2.84
N PRO A 100 19.58 -9.77 3.13
CA PRO A 100 18.89 -10.97 3.62
C PRO A 100 18.02 -10.75 4.88
N ARG A 101 18.27 -9.67 5.64
CA ARG A 101 17.56 -9.35 6.89
C ARG A 101 16.76 -8.06 6.82
N LEU A 102 17.05 -7.18 5.85
CA LEU A 102 16.44 -5.87 5.72
C LEU A 102 15.85 -5.75 4.31
N HIS A 103 14.55 -5.52 4.22
CA HIS A 103 13.89 -5.20 2.95
C HIS A 103 12.99 -3.99 3.18
N LYS A 104 13.46 -2.84 2.77
CA LYS A 104 12.77 -1.55 2.90
C LYS A 104 12.79 -0.85 1.55
N VAL A 105 11.62 -0.62 0.98
CA VAL A 105 11.43 0.02 -0.32
C VAL A 105 10.84 1.43 -0.12
N GLY A 106 11.24 2.35 -0.97
CA GLY A 106 10.64 3.69 -0.95
C GLY A 106 11.10 4.57 0.21
N ILE A 107 12.35 4.42 0.63
CA ILE A 107 12.93 5.21 1.72
C ILE A 107 13.45 6.54 1.18
N THR A 108 13.17 7.62 1.89
CA THR A 108 13.89 8.87 1.72
C THR A 108 15.08 8.87 2.67
N VAL A 109 16.27 9.06 2.12
CA VAL A 109 17.52 9.17 2.87
C VAL A 109 18.03 10.61 2.75
N GLN A 110 18.22 11.26 3.88
CA GLN A 110 18.86 12.56 3.96
C GLN A 110 20.22 12.42 4.62
N GLY A 111 21.28 12.79 3.93
CA GLY A 111 22.63 12.82 4.44
C GLY A 111 23.08 14.24 4.72
N SER A 112 23.71 14.46 5.88
CA SER A 112 24.29 15.76 6.27
C SER A 112 25.71 15.56 6.77
N PRO A 113 26.67 16.44 6.41
CA PRO A 113 28.02 16.38 6.97
C PRO A 113 27.98 16.78 8.47
N LEU A 114 28.92 16.27 9.25
CA LEU A 114 29.14 16.67 10.64
C LEU A 114 30.37 17.58 10.67
N PRO A 115 30.22 18.90 10.84
CA PRO A 115 31.35 19.85 10.73
C PRO A 115 32.47 19.60 11.74
N GLU A 116 32.15 19.07 12.93
CA GLU A 116 33.09 18.77 14.00
C GLU A 116 33.93 17.51 13.72
N GLU A 117 33.46 16.61 12.84
CA GLU A 117 34.17 15.37 12.47
C GLU A 117 34.26 15.25 10.93
N PRO A 118 35.34 15.71 10.30
CA PRO A 118 35.51 15.65 8.85
C PRO A 118 35.37 14.25 8.29
N GLY A 119 34.49 14.11 7.29
CA GLY A 119 34.18 12.80 6.66
C GLY A 119 33.09 11.99 7.36
N ALA A 120 32.65 12.39 8.55
CA ALA A 120 31.47 11.80 9.18
C ALA A 120 30.17 12.29 8.52
N VAL A 121 29.17 11.41 8.43
CA VAL A 121 27.87 11.71 7.82
C VAL A 121 26.76 11.29 8.74
N VAL A 122 25.84 12.20 9.03
CA VAL A 122 24.56 11.90 9.69
C VAL A 122 23.56 11.51 8.62
N LEU A 123 22.96 10.33 8.76
CA LEU A 123 21.88 9.87 7.90
C LEU A 123 20.57 9.89 8.68
N VAL A 124 19.54 10.47 8.09
CA VAL A 124 18.15 10.42 8.53
C VAL A 124 17.40 9.57 7.52
N LEU A 125 16.78 8.50 8.00
CA LEU A 125 16.04 7.55 7.16
C LEU A 125 14.55 7.75 7.41
N GLN A 126 13.76 7.96 6.37
CA GLN A 126 12.32 8.12 6.47
C GLN A 126 11.62 7.09 5.59
N ASP A 127 10.77 6.29 6.21
CA ASP A 127 9.86 5.44 5.45
C ASP A 127 8.75 6.31 4.87
N ALA A 128 8.87 6.61 3.59
CA ALA A 128 7.89 7.43 2.86
C ALA A 128 6.78 6.58 2.21
N SER A 129 6.76 5.28 2.45
CA SER A 129 5.81 4.33 1.83
C SER A 129 4.37 4.74 2.11
N ALA A 130 4.02 5.08 3.35
CA ALA A 130 2.68 5.51 3.73
C ALA A 130 2.28 6.87 3.12
N ALA A 131 3.20 7.85 3.05
CA ALA A 131 2.93 9.14 2.44
C ALA A 131 2.71 9.01 0.93
N ARG A 132 3.53 8.20 0.26
CA ARG A 132 3.39 7.93 -1.18
C ARG A 132 2.18 7.06 -1.51
N ALA A 133 1.82 6.11 -0.64
CA ALA A 133 0.58 5.36 -0.79
C ALA A 133 -0.62 6.31 -0.70
N LEU A 134 -0.55 7.32 0.18
CA LEU A 134 -1.56 8.37 0.29
C LEU A 134 -1.62 9.25 -0.97
N ASP A 135 -0.47 9.74 -1.47
CA ASP A 135 -0.42 10.57 -2.67
C ASP A 135 -0.93 9.80 -3.89
N ARG A 136 -0.51 8.54 -4.04
CA ARG A 136 -1.06 7.63 -5.06
C ARG A 136 -2.56 7.44 -4.88
N GLN A 137 -3.04 7.21 -3.67
CA GLN A 137 -4.47 7.05 -3.41
C GLN A 137 -5.26 8.33 -3.69
N LEU A 138 -4.71 9.51 -3.43
CA LEU A 138 -5.32 10.80 -3.78
C LEU A 138 -5.36 11.00 -5.31
N ALA A 139 -4.30 10.64 -6.01
CA ALA A 139 -4.26 10.62 -7.47
C ALA A 139 -5.29 9.62 -8.03
N PHE A 140 -5.40 8.43 -7.44
CA PHE A 140 -6.43 7.42 -7.79
C PHE A 140 -7.85 7.91 -7.52
N ARG A 141 -8.10 8.60 -6.40
CA ARG A 141 -9.40 9.21 -6.14
C ARG A 141 -9.76 10.24 -7.21
N GLY A 142 -8.81 11.01 -7.69
CA GLY A 142 -8.99 11.97 -8.79
C GLY A 142 -9.29 11.27 -10.12
N ALA A 143 -8.46 10.32 -10.52
CA ALA A 143 -8.61 9.56 -11.75
C ALA A 143 -9.87 8.67 -11.72
N ALA A 144 -10.10 7.96 -10.61
CA ALA A 144 -11.31 7.15 -10.43
C ALA A 144 -12.58 8.00 -10.50
N ARG A 145 -12.62 9.19 -9.90
CA ARG A 145 -13.80 10.08 -9.98
C ARG A 145 -14.09 10.54 -11.41
N SER A 146 -13.07 10.88 -12.19
CA SER A 146 -13.25 11.31 -13.58
C SER A 146 -13.73 10.16 -14.47
N VAL A 147 -13.18 8.95 -14.30
CA VAL A 147 -13.62 7.75 -14.99
C VAL A 147 -15.00 7.30 -14.49
N THR A 148 -15.28 7.44 -13.20
CA THR A 148 -16.53 7.04 -12.54
C THR A 148 -17.74 7.84 -13.04
N GLY A 149 -17.63 9.16 -13.12
CA GLY A 149 -18.74 10.01 -13.59
C GLY A 149 -19.09 9.74 -15.07
N MET A 150 -18.08 9.53 -15.91
CA MET A 150 -18.28 9.17 -17.31
C MET A 150 -18.71 7.71 -17.47
N ALA A 151 -18.17 6.79 -16.69
CA ALA A 151 -18.47 5.37 -16.80
C ALA A 151 -19.93 5.03 -16.50
N ALA A 152 -20.55 5.69 -15.52
CA ALA A 152 -21.96 5.46 -15.19
C ALA A 152 -22.90 5.96 -16.30
N ILE A 153 -22.60 7.10 -16.89
CA ILE A 153 -23.39 7.67 -18.01
C ILE A 153 -23.19 6.81 -19.27
N LEU A 154 -21.93 6.50 -19.62
CA LEU A 154 -21.60 5.67 -20.77
C LEU A 154 -22.14 4.23 -20.62
N ALA A 155 -22.19 3.69 -19.39
CA ALA A 155 -22.74 2.37 -19.14
C ALA A 155 -24.23 2.29 -19.54
N HIS A 156 -25.03 3.26 -19.16
CA HIS A 156 -26.45 3.32 -19.58
C HIS A 156 -26.61 3.53 -21.09
N GLU A 157 -25.81 4.41 -21.69
CA GLU A 157 -25.86 4.69 -23.12
C GLU A 157 -25.35 3.55 -24.01
N VAL A 158 -24.41 2.72 -23.50
CA VAL A 158 -23.90 1.54 -24.21
C VAL A 158 -24.81 0.31 -24.00
N LYS A 159 -25.44 0.15 -22.83
CA LYS A 159 -26.38 -0.95 -22.58
C LYS A 159 -27.60 -0.94 -23.50
N ASN A 160 -28.09 0.26 -23.84
CA ASN A 160 -29.25 0.42 -24.69
C ASN A 160 -29.06 -0.16 -26.09
N PRO A 161 -28.02 0.25 -26.87
CA PRO A 161 -27.74 -0.32 -28.17
C PRO A 161 -27.39 -1.81 -28.11
N LEU A 162 -26.66 -2.27 -27.08
CA LEU A 162 -26.34 -3.69 -26.90
C LEU A 162 -27.58 -4.54 -26.69
N SER A 163 -28.57 -4.02 -25.95
CA SER A 163 -29.85 -4.70 -25.77
C SER A 163 -30.61 -4.82 -27.10
N GLY A 164 -30.53 -3.79 -27.96
CA GLY A 164 -31.08 -3.82 -29.31
C GLY A 164 -30.37 -4.84 -30.21
N ILE A 165 -29.05 -4.85 -30.22
CA ILE A 165 -28.22 -5.80 -31.01
C ILE A 165 -28.54 -7.24 -30.56
N ARG A 166 -28.53 -7.51 -29.24
CA ARG A 166 -28.86 -8.81 -28.69
C ARG A 166 -30.26 -9.28 -29.08
N GLY A 167 -31.27 -8.39 -28.96
CA GLY A 167 -32.66 -8.67 -29.33
C GLY A 167 -32.80 -8.98 -30.84
N ALA A 168 -32.13 -8.22 -31.71
CA ALA A 168 -32.12 -8.46 -33.14
C ALA A 168 -31.45 -9.79 -33.49
N ALA A 169 -30.30 -10.13 -32.86
CA ALA A 169 -29.63 -11.40 -33.04
C ALA A 169 -30.51 -12.58 -32.60
N GLN A 170 -31.22 -12.44 -31.48
CA GLN A 170 -32.13 -13.48 -30.97
C GLN A 170 -33.34 -13.71 -31.88
N LEU A 171 -33.90 -12.65 -32.50
CA LEU A 171 -34.96 -12.77 -33.47
C LEU A 171 -34.47 -13.44 -34.77
N LEU A 172 -33.30 -13.06 -35.26
CA LEU A 172 -32.69 -13.67 -36.41
C LEU A 172 -32.36 -15.14 -36.23
N GLU A 173 -31.90 -15.53 -35.02
CA GLU A 173 -31.57 -16.95 -34.66
C GLU A 173 -32.71 -17.90 -34.91
N SER A 174 -33.98 -17.43 -34.78
CA SER A 174 -35.16 -18.22 -35.04
C SER A 174 -35.56 -18.27 -36.50
N SER A 175 -35.01 -17.43 -37.36
CA SER A 175 -35.45 -17.21 -38.75
C SER A 175 -34.43 -17.58 -39.80
N VAL A 176 -33.15 -17.75 -39.43
CA VAL A 176 -32.04 -18.06 -40.34
C VAL A 176 -31.79 -19.57 -40.37
N ALA A 177 -31.20 -20.00 -41.51
CA ALA A 177 -30.75 -21.39 -41.69
C ALA A 177 -29.33 -21.59 -41.11
N GLU A 178 -28.99 -22.85 -40.81
CA GLU A 178 -27.59 -23.23 -40.62
C GLU A 178 -26.80 -22.99 -41.91
N PRO A 179 -25.65 -22.34 -42.01
CA PRO A 179 -24.71 -21.98 -40.93
C PRO A 179 -24.86 -20.56 -40.36
N ASP A 180 -25.79 -19.75 -40.82
CA ASP A 180 -25.98 -18.36 -40.37
C ASP A 180 -26.40 -18.26 -38.92
N ARG A 181 -26.95 -19.36 -38.35
CA ARG A 181 -27.31 -19.44 -36.93
C ARG A 181 -26.11 -19.35 -36.00
N GLU A 182 -24.96 -19.90 -36.38
CA GLU A 182 -23.72 -19.78 -35.60
C GLU A 182 -23.28 -18.29 -35.49
N LEU A 183 -23.50 -17.51 -36.54
CA LEU A 183 -23.18 -16.07 -36.51
C LEU A 183 -24.12 -15.29 -35.60
N THR A 184 -25.41 -15.62 -35.55
CA THR A 184 -26.36 -14.96 -34.66
C THR A 184 -26.07 -15.27 -33.20
N VAL A 185 -25.68 -16.52 -32.90
CA VAL A 185 -25.22 -16.92 -31.55
C VAL A 185 -23.98 -16.16 -31.17
N LEU A 186 -22.97 -16.04 -32.05
CA LEU A 186 -21.76 -15.29 -31.80
C LEU A 186 -22.05 -13.80 -31.49
N ILE A 187 -22.92 -13.15 -32.28
CA ILE A 187 -23.31 -11.75 -32.05
C ILE A 187 -24.00 -11.58 -30.70
N ARG A 188 -24.89 -12.50 -30.31
CA ARG A 188 -25.55 -12.48 -29.02
C ARG A 188 -24.55 -12.63 -27.87
N ASP A 189 -23.68 -13.62 -27.97
CA ASP A 189 -22.69 -13.93 -26.92
C ASP A 189 -21.68 -12.78 -26.74
N GLU A 190 -21.27 -12.12 -27.84
CA GLU A 190 -20.37 -10.96 -27.79
C GLU A 190 -21.10 -9.72 -27.23
N ALA A 191 -22.38 -9.51 -27.58
CA ALA A 191 -23.19 -8.46 -26.96
C ALA A 191 -23.36 -8.68 -25.43
N ASP A 192 -23.60 -9.91 -25.00
CA ASP A 192 -23.66 -10.27 -23.57
C ASP A 192 -22.31 -10.10 -22.86
N ARG A 193 -21.20 -10.40 -23.56
CA ARG A 193 -19.84 -10.16 -23.05
C ARG A 193 -19.55 -8.68 -22.83
N ILE A 194 -19.87 -7.85 -23.82
CA ILE A 194 -19.69 -6.38 -23.72
C ILE A 194 -20.58 -5.83 -22.61
N ARG A 195 -21.84 -6.29 -22.51
CA ARG A 195 -22.76 -5.91 -21.43
C ARG A 195 -22.16 -6.23 -20.05
N ALA A 196 -21.60 -7.42 -19.86
CA ALA A 196 -20.96 -7.82 -18.61
C ALA A 196 -19.74 -6.95 -18.27
N LEU A 197 -18.98 -6.44 -19.25
CA LEU A 197 -17.91 -5.47 -19.04
C LEU A 197 -18.47 -4.12 -18.60
N VAL A 198 -19.54 -3.65 -19.24
CA VAL A 198 -20.23 -2.39 -18.90
C VAL A 198 -20.87 -2.48 -17.51
N ASP A 199 -21.50 -3.59 -17.14
CA ASP A 199 -22.05 -3.83 -15.81
C ASP A 199 -20.97 -3.75 -14.70
N ARG A 200 -19.75 -4.21 -14.99
CA ARG A 200 -18.61 -4.06 -14.08
C ARG A 200 -18.16 -2.60 -13.94
N MET A 201 -18.36 -1.77 -14.95
CA MET A 201 -18.06 -0.34 -14.89
C MET A 201 -19.06 0.43 -14.01
N GLU A 202 -20.33 0.00 -13.93
CA GLU A 202 -21.34 0.63 -13.05
C GLU A 202 -21.00 0.51 -11.55
N ILE A 203 -20.21 -0.48 -11.16
CA ILE A 203 -19.76 -0.63 -9.78
C ILE A 203 -18.86 0.54 -9.35
N PHE A 204 -18.27 1.25 -10.33
CA PHE A 204 -17.55 2.48 -10.06
C PHE A 204 -18.47 3.69 -9.78
N GLY A 205 -19.81 3.60 -10.00
CA GLY A 205 -20.77 4.66 -9.73
C GLY A 205 -20.81 5.10 -8.25
N GLU A 206 -21.16 6.35 -8.00
CA GLU A 206 -21.33 6.91 -6.66
C GLU A 206 -22.69 6.44 -6.08
N LYS A 207 -22.67 5.33 -5.35
CA LYS A 207 -23.80 4.97 -4.48
C LYS A 207 -23.38 5.22 -3.03
N PRO A 208 -24.24 5.85 -2.21
CA PRO A 208 -23.99 5.96 -0.78
C PRO A 208 -23.75 4.57 -0.18
N ILE A 209 -22.68 4.44 0.61
CA ILE A 209 -22.35 3.18 1.26
C ILE A 209 -23.16 3.09 2.55
N GLU A 210 -24.02 2.11 2.64
CA GLU A 210 -24.64 1.72 3.91
C GLU A 210 -23.57 1.00 4.73
N ARG A 211 -23.14 1.62 5.82
CA ARG A 211 -22.08 1.11 6.69
C ARG A 211 -22.68 0.50 7.93
N GLU A 212 -22.16 -0.68 8.29
CA GLU A 212 -22.52 -1.43 9.49
C GLU A 212 -21.26 -1.89 10.24
N ARG A 213 -21.43 -2.49 11.41
CA ARG A 213 -20.34 -3.10 12.16
C ARG A 213 -20.02 -4.49 11.56
N VAL A 214 -18.93 -4.57 10.82
CA VAL A 214 -18.53 -5.80 10.10
C VAL A 214 -17.40 -6.50 10.82
N ASN A 215 -17.59 -7.76 11.17
CA ASN A 215 -16.50 -8.62 11.64
C ASN A 215 -15.70 -9.11 10.42
N ILE A 216 -14.46 -8.68 10.30
CA ILE A 216 -13.60 -8.95 9.15
C ILE A 216 -13.27 -10.44 9.00
N HIS A 217 -13.16 -11.20 10.11
CA HIS A 217 -12.88 -12.63 10.05
C HIS A 217 -14.03 -13.39 9.41
N ARG A 218 -15.29 -12.97 9.63
CA ARG A 218 -16.46 -13.60 8.94
C ARG A 218 -16.43 -13.32 7.44
N VAL A 219 -15.95 -12.17 7.01
CA VAL A 219 -15.75 -11.84 5.60
C VAL A 219 -14.69 -12.75 4.99
N LEU A 220 -13.52 -12.84 5.62
CA LEU A 220 -12.42 -13.67 5.13
C LEU A 220 -12.75 -15.15 5.11
N GLU A 221 -13.44 -15.66 6.13
CA GLU A 221 -13.89 -17.05 6.19
C GLU A 221 -14.90 -17.38 5.07
N HIS A 222 -15.80 -16.43 4.77
CA HIS A 222 -16.73 -16.60 3.65
C HIS A 222 -15.98 -16.69 2.32
N VAL A 223 -15.01 -15.79 2.09
CA VAL A 223 -14.17 -15.76 0.87
C VAL A 223 -13.31 -17.03 0.78
N ARG A 224 -12.71 -17.49 1.88
CA ARG A 224 -11.92 -18.72 1.91
C ARG A 224 -12.74 -19.92 1.45
N ARG A 225 -13.96 -20.08 1.98
CA ARG A 225 -14.86 -21.18 1.58
C ARG A 225 -15.23 -21.11 0.11
N LEU A 226 -15.57 -19.93 -0.41
CA LEU A 226 -15.87 -19.75 -1.83
C LEU A 226 -14.67 -20.10 -2.71
N ALA A 227 -13.47 -19.63 -2.34
CA ALA A 227 -12.25 -19.89 -3.09
C ALA A 227 -11.89 -21.38 -3.12
N GLN A 228 -11.97 -22.06 -1.97
CA GLN A 228 -11.65 -23.48 -1.84
C GLN A 228 -12.67 -24.40 -2.54
N SER A 229 -13.96 -24.02 -2.60
CA SER A 229 -14.98 -24.77 -3.34
C SER A 229 -14.95 -24.49 -4.84
N GLY A 230 -14.15 -23.52 -5.32
CA GLY A 230 -14.10 -23.11 -6.72
C GLY A 230 -12.68 -22.96 -7.25
N PHE A 231 -12.30 -21.71 -7.59
CA PHE A 231 -11.10 -21.39 -8.36
C PHE A 231 -9.76 -21.67 -7.65
N ALA A 232 -9.74 -21.84 -6.33
CA ALA A 232 -8.53 -22.11 -5.54
C ALA A 232 -8.58 -23.49 -4.83
N ALA A 233 -9.34 -24.46 -5.34
CA ALA A 233 -9.46 -25.79 -4.75
C ALA A 233 -8.12 -26.53 -4.60
N HIS A 234 -7.16 -26.24 -5.48
CA HIS A 234 -5.82 -26.84 -5.52
C HIS A 234 -4.76 -26.03 -4.77
N ILE A 235 -5.13 -24.89 -4.18
CA ILE A 235 -4.23 -23.96 -3.50
C ILE A 235 -4.44 -24.05 -2.00
N ARG A 236 -3.36 -24.12 -1.23
CA ARG A 236 -3.43 -24.06 0.23
C ARG A 236 -3.75 -22.64 0.68
N ILE A 237 -4.81 -22.47 1.47
CA ILE A 237 -5.15 -21.18 2.08
C ILE A 237 -4.89 -21.27 3.58
N ASN A 238 -3.92 -20.51 4.06
CA ASN A 238 -3.55 -20.40 5.47
C ASN A 238 -4.20 -19.16 6.09
N GLU A 239 -4.42 -19.21 7.40
CA GLU A 239 -5.01 -18.16 8.20
C GLU A 239 -4.07 -17.76 9.33
N VAL A 240 -3.75 -16.47 9.43
CA VAL A 240 -2.96 -15.88 10.51
C VAL A 240 -3.75 -14.69 11.04
N TYR A 241 -4.65 -14.95 11.97
CA TYR A 241 -5.62 -13.98 12.45
C TYR A 241 -5.32 -13.53 13.88
N ASP A 242 -5.47 -12.23 14.12
CA ASP A 242 -5.60 -11.66 15.46
C ASP A 242 -7.07 -11.71 15.88
N PRO A 243 -7.45 -12.57 16.85
CA PRO A 243 -8.84 -12.74 17.24
C PRO A 243 -9.43 -11.56 18.00
N SER A 244 -8.59 -10.62 18.45
CA SER A 244 -8.99 -9.49 19.31
C SER A 244 -9.46 -8.26 18.53
N LEU A 245 -9.48 -8.32 17.18
CA LEU A 245 -9.77 -7.16 16.35
C LEU A 245 -11.20 -6.63 16.53
N PRO A 246 -11.35 -5.31 16.71
CA PRO A 246 -12.65 -4.66 16.70
C PRO A 246 -13.31 -4.72 15.31
N PRO A 247 -14.65 -4.55 15.23
CA PRO A 247 -15.34 -4.55 13.93
C PRO A 247 -14.95 -3.33 13.08
N VAL A 248 -14.93 -3.53 11.77
CA VAL A 248 -14.80 -2.46 10.76
C VAL A 248 -16.14 -1.75 10.58
N HIS A 249 -16.12 -0.44 10.38
CA HIS A 249 -17.30 0.33 9.98
C HIS A 249 -17.39 0.37 8.44
N GLY A 250 -18.15 -0.55 7.84
CA GLY A 250 -18.18 -0.72 6.40
C GLY A 250 -19.37 -1.50 5.87
N ASN A 251 -19.37 -1.73 4.58
CA ASN A 251 -20.36 -2.56 3.89
C ASN A 251 -19.80 -3.98 3.72
N ARG A 252 -20.50 -4.97 4.27
CA ARG A 252 -20.05 -6.35 4.28
C ARG A 252 -19.83 -6.91 2.87
N ASP A 253 -20.75 -6.68 1.94
CA ASP A 253 -20.69 -7.26 0.60
C ASP A 253 -19.54 -6.65 -0.23
N GLN A 254 -19.30 -5.36 -0.07
CA GLN A 254 -18.15 -4.69 -0.69
C GLN A 254 -16.83 -5.22 -0.12
N LEU A 255 -16.72 -5.44 1.19
CA LEU A 255 -15.52 -6.03 1.80
C LEU A 255 -15.30 -7.49 1.37
N VAL A 256 -16.37 -8.27 1.19
CA VAL A 256 -16.31 -9.62 0.58
C VAL A 256 -15.75 -9.50 -0.85
N GLN A 257 -16.23 -8.53 -1.64
CA GLN A 257 -15.78 -8.33 -3.01
C GLN A 257 -14.31 -7.95 -3.08
N VAL A 258 -13.83 -7.08 -2.18
CA VAL A 258 -12.41 -6.73 -2.06
C VAL A 258 -11.57 -7.98 -1.80
N ALA A 259 -11.90 -8.73 -0.75
CA ALA A 259 -11.14 -9.93 -0.38
C ALA A 259 -11.19 -11.00 -1.49
N LEU A 260 -12.35 -11.20 -2.12
CA LEU A 260 -12.51 -12.13 -3.24
C LEU A 260 -11.66 -11.76 -4.45
N ASN A 261 -11.60 -10.48 -4.82
CA ASN A 261 -10.73 -10.02 -5.91
C ASN A 261 -9.26 -10.25 -5.62
N LEU A 262 -8.80 -9.97 -4.39
CA LEU A 262 -7.40 -10.20 -4.01
C LEU A 262 -7.05 -11.69 -4.00
N VAL A 263 -7.89 -12.54 -3.39
CA VAL A 263 -7.66 -13.99 -3.35
C VAL A 263 -7.71 -14.60 -4.76
N LYS A 264 -8.63 -14.13 -5.61
CA LYS A 264 -8.72 -14.56 -7.01
C LYS A 264 -7.47 -14.17 -7.81
N ASN A 265 -6.98 -12.95 -7.64
CA ASN A 265 -5.75 -12.49 -8.29
C ASN A 265 -4.54 -13.33 -7.87
N ALA A 266 -4.42 -13.65 -6.58
CA ALA A 266 -3.39 -14.53 -6.03
C ALA A 266 -3.48 -15.94 -6.64
N ALA A 267 -4.66 -16.54 -6.65
CA ALA A 267 -4.88 -17.87 -7.22
C ALA A 267 -4.57 -17.93 -8.72
N GLU A 268 -5.01 -16.94 -9.48
CA GLU A 268 -4.73 -16.83 -10.91
C GLU A 268 -3.23 -16.64 -11.20
N SER A 269 -2.52 -15.88 -10.37
CA SER A 269 -1.08 -15.67 -10.49
C SER A 269 -0.30 -16.97 -10.28
N ILE A 270 -0.63 -17.72 -9.23
CA ILE A 270 -0.07 -19.02 -8.91
C ILE A 270 -0.34 -20.04 -10.03
N THR A 271 -1.60 -20.14 -10.45
CA THR A 271 -2.01 -21.09 -11.49
C THR A 271 -1.41 -20.76 -12.84
N GLY A 272 -1.38 -19.48 -13.22
CA GLY A 272 -0.78 -19.00 -14.47
C GLY A 272 0.74 -19.23 -14.54
N ALA A 273 1.42 -19.31 -13.42
CA ALA A 273 2.83 -19.66 -13.34
C ALA A 273 3.09 -21.20 -13.36
N GLY A 274 2.03 -22.02 -13.42
CA GLY A 274 2.17 -23.49 -13.42
C GLY A 274 2.73 -24.05 -12.10
N MET A 275 2.57 -23.34 -10.98
CA MET A 275 3.10 -23.76 -9.69
C MET A 275 2.30 -24.93 -9.11
N THR A 276 2.99 -25.97 -8.70
CA THR A 276 2.39 -27.18 -8.09
C THR A 276 2.13 -27.01 -6.58
N THR A 277 2.83 -26.07 -5.94
CA THR A 277 2.73 -25.81 -4.49
C THR A 277 2.32 -24.35 -4.26
N GLY A 278 1.05 -24.05 -4.63
CA GLY A 278 0.49 -22.71 -4.42
C GLY A 278 0.02 -22.51 -2.98
N GLU A 279 0.32 -21.35 -2.43
CA GLU A 279 -0.06 -20.96 -1.08
C GLU A 279 -0.55 -19.51 -1.04
N ILE A 280 -1.71 -19.32 -0.39
CA ILE A 280 -2.27 -18.00 -0.09
C ILE A 280 -2.42 -17.91 1.42
N THR A 281 -1.97 -16.81 2.02
CA THR A 281 -2.12 -16.55 3.45
C THR A 281 -3.00 -15.33 3.67
N LEU A 282 -4.07 -15.51 4.42
CA LEU A 282 -4.95 -14.44 4.89
C LEU A 282 -4.46 -14.01 6.27
N ILE A 283 -4.16 -12.73 6.42
CA ILE A 283 -3.56 -12.18 7.63
C ILE A 283 -4.46 -11.07 8.15
N THR A 284 -4.67 -11.03 9.47
CA THR A 284 -5.28 -9.90 10.14
C THR A 284 -4.45 -9.48 11.33
N GLY A 285 -4.45 -8.20 11.67
CA GLY A 285 -3.69 -7.68 12.81
C GLY A 285 -4.12 -6.27 13.20
N PHE A 286 -3.67 -5.85 14.37
CA PHE A 286 -3.83 -4.48 14.86
C PHE A 286 -2.50 -3.75 14.76
N GLN A 287 -2.46 -2.65 14.00
CA GLN A 287 -1.25 -1.89 13.78
C GLN A 287 -1.40 -0.47 14.32
N HIS A 288 -0.63 -0.15 15.36
CA HIS A 288 -0.60 1.19 15.92
C HIS A 288 0.15 2.16 15.01
N GLY A 289 -0.31 3.41 14.98
CA GLY A 289 0.43 4.51 14.35
C GLY A 289 0.10 4.80 12.89
N VAL A 290 -0.68 3.97 12.19
CA VAL A 290 -1.13 4.28 10.83
C VAL A 290 -2.22 5.35 10.89
N ARG A 291 -1.88 6.56 10.41
CA ARG A 291 -2.77 7.72 10.41
C ARG A 291 -2.81 8.34 9.01
N LEU A 292 -4.00 8.52 8.49
CA LEU A 292 -4.24 9.18 7.22
C LEU A 292 -4.61 10.64 7.45
N ALA A 293 -3.90 11.58 6.83
CA ALA A 293 -4.32 12.98 6.81
C ALA A 293 -5.56 13.13 5.92
N VAL A 294 -6.60 13.77 6.42
CA VAL A 294 -7.79 14.07 5.63
C VAL A 294 -7.57 15.40 4.91
N PRO A 295 -7.53 15.46 3.57
CA PRO A 295 -7.33 16.69 2.83
C PRO A 295 -8.38 17.73 3.20
N GLY A 296 -7.93 18.96 3.55
CA GLY A 296 -8.82 20.08 3.91
C GLY A 296 -9.33 20.06 5.37
N SER A 297 -8.78 19.19 6.22
CA SER A 297 -9.08 19.14 7.65
C SER A 297 -7.83 18.82 8.46
N ASP A 298 -7.72 19.36 9.68
CA ASP A 298 -6.67 19.00 10.63
C ASP A 298 -6.87 17.61 11.27
N GLN A 299 -7.91 16.91 10.88
CA GLN A 299 -8.21 15.58 11.41
C GLN A 299 -7.34 14.52 10.74
N ARG A 300 -6.85 13.60 11.57
CA ARG A 300 -6.12 12.40 11.11
C ARG A 300 -6.98 11.17 11.36
N LEU A 301 -7.34 10.48 10.30
CA LEU A 301 -8.07 9.23 10.39
C LEU A 301 -7.11 8.12 10.84
N HIS A 302 -7.48 7.42 11.91
CA HIS A 302 -6.71 6.29 12.43
C HIS A 302 -7.13 5.00 11.73
N LEU A 303 -6.17 4.25 11.18
CA LEU A 303 -6.39 3.02 10.40
C LEU A 303 -5.66 1.83 11.04
N PRO A 304 -6.09 1.38 12.22
CA PRO A 304 -5.35 0.39 12.99
C PRO A 304 -5.57 -1.05 12.51
N LEU A 305 -6.67 -1.33 11.79
CA LEU A 305 -7.01 -2.68 11.38
C LEU A 305 -6.31 -3.03 10.07
N LEU A 306 -5.41 -4.00 10.15
CA LEU A 306 -4.69 -4.56 9.01
C LEU A 306 -5.41 -5.82 8.53
N VAL A 307 -5.67 -5.89 7.22
CA VAL A 307 -6.03 -7.11 6.50
C VAL A 307 -5.03 -7.31 5.38
N ALA A 308 -4.39 -8.47 5.30
CA ALA A 308 -3.49 -8.74 4.19
C ALA A 308 -3.80 -10.08 3.50
N VAL A 309 -3.59 -10.08 2.18
CA VAL A 309 -3.62 -11.28 1.34
C VAL A 309 -2.23 -11.43 0.75
N ARG A 310 -1.56 -12.53 1.11
CA ARG A 310 -0.21 -12.87 0.67
C ARG A 310 -0.24 -14.13 -0.16
N ASP A 311 0.46 -14.13 -1.28
CA ASP A 311 0.69 -15.32 -2.11
C ASP A 311 2.17 -15.57 -2.34
N ASN A 312 2.51 -16.80 -2.73
CA ASN A 312 3.85 -17.22 -3.10
C ASN A 312 4.07 -17.27 -4.62
N GLY A 313 3.27 -16.56 -5.37
CA GLY A 313 3.31 -16.49 -6.84
C GLY A 313 4.58 -15.82 -7.41
N PRO A 314 4.66 -15.66 -8.73
CA PRO A 314 5.86 -15.15 -9.41
C PRO A 314 6.17 -13.67 -9.13
N GLY A 315 5.28 -12.96 -8.45
CA GLY A 315 5.40 -11.53 -8.23
C GLY A 315 4.75 -10.69 -9.33
N ILE A 316 4.77 -9.37 -9.14
CA ILE A 316 4.22 -8.38 -10.09
C ILE A 316 5.39 -7.78 -10.86
N PRO A 317 5.36 -7.78 -12.20
CA PRO A 317 6.36 -7.11 -13.03
C PRO A 317 6.53 -5.63 -12.64
N GLU A 318 7.76 -5.15 -12.71
CA GLU A 318 8.12 -3.81 -12.21
C GLU A 318 7.45 -2.68 -13.00
N ASP A 319 7.33 -2.86 -14.30
CA ASP A 319 6.65 -1.94 -15.23
C ASP A 319 5.15 -1.77 -14.94
N LEU A 320 4.51 -2.78 -14.32
CA LEU A 320 3.09 -2.72 -13.95
C LEU A 320 2.85 -2.15 -12.54
N ARG A 321 3.86 -2.11 -11.67
CA ARG A 321 3.68 -1.71 -10.26
C ARG A 321 3.18 -0.28 -10.11
N ALA A 322 3.66 0.63 -10.97
CA ALA A 322 3.27 2.04 -10.91
C ALA A 322 1.77 2.25 -11.19
N ASN A 323 1.21 1.45 -12.11
CA ASN A 323 -0.15 1.60 -12.63
C ASN A 323 -1.07 0.42 -12.24
N LEU A 324 -0.68 -0.34 -11.20
CA LEU A 324 -1.34 -1.58 -10.81
C LEU A 324 -2.83 -1.43 -10.48
N PHE A 325 -3.21 -0.28 -9.94
CA PHE A 325 -4.58 0.05 -9.57
C PHE A 325 -5.32 0.87 -10.62
N ASP A 326 -4.68 1.20 -11.75
CA ASP A 326 -5.34 1.92 -12.82
C ASP A 326 -6.36 1.00 -13.52
N PRO A 327 -7.53 1.54 -13.90
CA PRO A 327 -8.50 0.79 -14.67
C PRO A 327 -7.92 0.30 -16.00
N PHE A 328 -8.28 -0.92 -16.39
CA PHE A 328 -7.86 -1.59 -17.63
C PHE A 328 -6.38 -2.01 -17.70
N VAL A 329 -5.60 -1.82 -16.66
CA VAL A 329 -4.24 -2.34 -16.56
C VAL A 329 -4.29 -3.82 -16.15
N SER A 330 -3.73 -4.69 -16.98
CA SER A 330 -3.69 -6.13 -16.75
C SER A 330 -2.51 -6.77 -17.47
N SER A 331 -1.81 -7.67 -16.78
CA SER A 331 -0.80 -8.55 -17.40
C SER A 331 -1.41 -9.77 -18.10
N LYS A 332 -2.72 -10.01 -17.93
CA LYS A 332 -3.41 -11.21 -18.39
C LYS A 332 -4.16 -10.93 -19.70
N PRO A 333 -4.04 -11.77 -20.74
CA PRO A 333 -4.75 -11.57 -22.02
C PRO A 333 -6.27 -11.53 -21.88
N SER A 334 -6.84 -12.28 -20.92
CA SER A 334 -8.29 -12.32 -20.63
C SER A 334 -8.71 -11.46 -19.45
N GLY A 335 -7.78 -10.73 -18.82
CA GLY A 335 -8.05 -9.89 -17.66
C GLY A 335 -8.74 -8.59 -18.05
N SER A 336 -9.83 -8.23 -17.37
CA SER A 336 -10.51 -6.94 -17.60
C SER A 336 -9.72 -5.72 -17.09
N GLY A 337 -8.69 -5.92 -16.24
CA GLY A 337 -7.94 -4.85 -15.59
C GLY A 337 -8.76 -4.01 -14.61
N LEU A 338 -9.98 -4.43 -14.26
CA LEU A 338 -10.89 -3.68 -13.37
C LEU A 338 -10.85 -4.16 -11.91
N GLY A 339 -10.31 -5.35 -11.64
CA GLY A 339 -10.38 -5.97 -10.32
C GLY A 339 -9.66 -5.18 -9.23
N LEU A 340 -8.40 -4.78 -9.46
CA LEU A 340 -7.60 -4.02 -8.49
C LEU A 340 -8.03 -2.55 -8.41
N ALA A 341 -8.47 -1.96 -9.52
CA ALA A 341 -9.06 -0.62 -9.52
C ALA A 341 -10.33 -0.58 -8.63
N LEU A 342 -11.17 -1.61 -8.71
CA LEU A 342 -12.34 -1.76 -7.85
C LEU A 342 -11.96 -1.94 -6.38
N VAL A 343 -10.94 -2.75 -6.09
CA VAL A 343 -10.41 -2.90 -4.72
C VAL A 343 -9.97 -1.55 -4.17
N ALA A 344 -9.17 -0.79 -4.92
CA ALA A 344 -8.70 0.54 -4.50
C ALA A 344 -9.87 1.50 -4.24
N LYS A 345 -10.89 1.50 -5.13
CA LYS A 345 -12.10 2.31 -4.94
C LYS A 345 -12.85 1.94 -3.67
N ILE A 346 -13.18 0.67 -3.48
CA ILE A 346 -13.96 0.23 -2.31
C ILE A 346 -13.20 0.56 -1.02
N VAL A 347 -11.90 0.28 -0.97
CA VAL A 347 -11.06 0.59 0.20
C VAL A 347 -11.05 2.10 0.48
N ALA A 348 -10.91 2.93 -0.55
CA ALA A 348 -10.96 4.38 -0.43
C ALA A 348 -12.34 4.88 0.04
N ASP A 349 -13.42 4.30 -0.48
CA ASP A 349 -14.79 4.61 -0.08
C ASP A 349 -15.06 4.24 1.39
N HIS A 350 -14.35 3.23 1.92
CA HIS A 350 -14.36 2.88 3.35
C HIS A 350 -13.42 3.74 4.21
N GLY A 351 -12.74 4.73 3.62
CA GLY A 351 -11.75 5.56 4.32
C GLY A 351 -10.45 4.82 4.62
N GLY A 352 -10.22 3.68 3.99
CA GLY A 352 -9.03 2.85 4.17
C GLY A 352 -7.89 3.22 3.22
N LEU A 353 -6.79 2.49 3.36
CA LEU A 353 -5.58 2.57 2.53
C LEU A 353 -5.25 1.17 2.01
N ILE A 354 -4.78 1.07 0.76
CA ILE A 354 -4.24 -0.17 0.19
C ILE A 354 -2.77 0.01 -0.17
N GLU A 355 -1.97 -0.99 0.18
CA GLU A 355 -0.54 -1.09 -0.15
C GLU A 355 -0.24 -2.42 -0.81
N VAL A 356 0.84 -2.47 -1.58
CA VAL A 356 1.35 -3.70 -2.19
C VAL A 356 2.85 -3.80 -2.01
N ASP A 357 3.29 -4.97 -1.57
CA ASP A 357 4.70 -5.38 -1.55
C ASP A 357 4.83 -6.64 -2.40
N SER A 358 5.65 -6.61 -3.47
CA SER A 358 5.75 -7.73 -4.40
C SER A 358 7.17 -7.97 -4.86
N ARG A 359 7.57 -9.24 -4.76
CA ARG A 359 8.81 -9.81 -5.28
C ARG A 359 8.55 -11.24 -5.74
N PRO A 360 9.41 -11.82 -6.56
CA PRO A 360 9.28 -13.24 -6.92
C PRO A 360 9.18 -14.13 -5.68
N GLY A 361 8.15 -14.98 -5.65
CA GLY A 361 7.84 -15.86 -4.51
C GLY A 361 7.06 -15.20 -3.37
N ARG A 362 6.71 -13.91 -3.47
CA ARG A 362 5.87 -13.24 -2.47
C ARG A 362 5.22 -12.00 -3.03
N THR A 363 3.90 -12.00 -3.10
CA THR A 363 3.10 -10.78 -3.27
C THR A 363 2.18 -10.62 -2.07
N GLU A 364 2.12 -9.43 -1.51
CA GLU A 364 1.30 -9.11 -0.34
C GLU A 364 0.55 -7.81 -0.56
N PHE A 365 -0.77 -7.89 -0.60
CA PHE A 365 -1.66 -6.74 -0.57
C PHE A 365 -2.09 -6.48 0.88
N ARG A 366 -1.91 -5.26 1.37
CA ARG A 366 -2.27 -4.81 2.72
C ARG A 366 -3.36 -3.77 2.65
N LEU A 367 -4.41 -3.97 3.41
CA LEU A 367 -5.52 -3.03 3.57
C LEU A 367 -5.48 -2.50 5.00
N HIS A 368 -5.46 -1.20 5.15
CA HIS A 368 -5.61 -0.54 6.44
C HIS A 368 -7.00 0.07 6.51
N LEU A 369 -7.79 -0.33 7.50
CA LEU A 369 -9.19 0.06 7.62
C LEU A 369 -9.46 0.78 8.94
N PRO A 370 -10.42 1.73 8.96
CA PRO A 370 -10.88 2.34 10.18
C PRO A 370 -11.73 1.33 10.98
N VAL A 371 -11.62 1.41 12.30
CA VAL A 371 -12.42 0.61 13.23
C VAL A 371 -13.56 1.44 13.81
N VAL A 372 -14.61 0.76 14.26
CA VAL A 372 -15.65 1.40 15.07
C VAL A 372 -15.04 1.68 16.43
N HIS A 373 -14.93 2.97 16.81
CA HIS A 373 -14.72 3.33 18.20
C HIS A 373 -16.10 3.29 18.88
N ASP A 374 -16.23 2.53 19.94
CA ASP A 374 -17.35 2.71 20.83
C ASP A 374 -17.06 4.03 21.57
N ASP A 375 -17.71 5.11 21.15
CA ASP A 375 -17.77 6.38 21.91
C ASP A 375 -18.56 6.15 23.21
N ALA A 376 -18.01 5.34 24.09
CA ALA A 376 -18.48 5.13 25.44
C ALA A 376 -17.36 5.53 26.41
N GLU A 377 -16.99 6.82 26.39
CA GLU A 377 -16.34 7.51 27.51
C GLU A 377 -16.27 9.01 27.20
N SER A 378 -17.45 9.62 27.17
CA SER A 378 -17.61 11.07 27.33
C SER A 378 -18.68 11.24 28.41
N ILE A 379 -18.31 11.01 29.63
CA ILE A 379 -19.00 11.55 30.84
C ILE A 379 -17.95 12.22 31.71
#